data_2b8d0acb4e7e631437b226ad287f8db1
#
_entry.id   2b8d0acb4e7e631437b226ad287f8db1
#
_cell.length_a   1.000
_cell.length_b   1.000
_cell.length_c   1.000
_cell.angle_alpha   90.00
_cell.angle_beta   90.00
_cell.angle_gamma   90.00
#
_symmetry.space_group_name_H-M   'P 1'
#
loop_
_entity.id
_entity.type
_entity.pdbx_description
1 polymer ?
#
loop_
_entity_poly.entity_id
_entity_poly.type
_entity_poly.pdbx_seq_one_letter_code
_entity_poly.pdbx_strand_id
1 'polypeptide(L)'
;MCIRDSAKPSDILIAGTAGLVAGAMSMAAGEYVSVSSQSDTEKAELARERAELVGDVDAEIDELAAIYVARGVDRTTADAVARQLMSKDALAAHAHDELGISDMTVARPIQAALTSAATFSAGAVLPLALVVFAPAGLLIVIEAIASLLFLALLGAVGARTGGAPVWVATIRVTFWGALAMALTAGIGRLVGTAV
;
A
#
# COMPACT_ATOMS: atom_id res chain seq x y z
N MET A 1 -41.60 -9.00 -11.84
CA MET A 1 -41.02 -10.05 -10.98
C MET A 1 -40.27 -11.10 -11.79
N CYS A 2 -39.47 -10.78 -12.81
CA CYS A 2 -38.77 -11.80 -13.60
C CYS A 2 -37.41 -11.37 -14.19
N ILE A 3 -36.91 -10.23 -13.84
CA ILE A 3 -35.62 -9.76 -14.43
C ILE A 3 -34.41 -9.94 -13.47
N ARG A 4 -34.64 -10.35 -12.23
CA ARG A 4 -33.63 -10.40 -11.18
C ARG A 4 -32.85 -11.71 -11.05
N ASP A 5 -33.20 -12.75 -11.82
CA ASP A 5 -32.60 -14.10 -11.71
C ASP A 5 -31.91 -14.58 -13.00
N SER A 6 -31.60 -13.71 -13.95
CA SER A 6 -31.21 -14.13 -15.31
C SER A 6 -29.86 -13.60 -15.81
N ALA A 7 -28.97 -13.07 -14.94
CA ALA A 7 -27.59 -12.86 -15.36
C ALA A 7 -26.95 -14.25 -15.57
N LYS A 8 -26.59 -14.55 -16.81
CA LYS A 8 -25.91 -15.81 -17.12
C LYS A 8 -24.55 -15.83 -16.44
N PRO A 9 -24.07 -16.98 -15.95
CA PRO A 9 -22.72 -17.09 -15.39
C PRO A 9 -21.64 -16.52 -16.31
N SER A 10 -21.81 -16.64 -17.62
CA SER A 10 -20.93 -16.02 -18.62
C SER A 10 -20.86 -14.50 -18.52
N ASP A 11 -21.97 -13.82 -18.28
CA ASP A 11 -22.03 -12.37 -18.22
C ASP A 11 -21.39 -11.85 -16.93
N ILE A 12 -21.58 -12.59 -15.82
CA ILE A 12 -20.93 -12.33 -14.55
C ILE A 12 -19.40 -12.50 -14.67
N LEU A 13 -18.95 -13.57 -15.35
CA LEU A 13 -17.52 -13.81 -15.57
C LEU A 13 -16.88 -12.75 -16.46
N ILE A 14 -17.55 -12.33 -17.53
CA ILE A 14 -17.06 -11.26 -18.41
C ILE A 14 -16.94 -9.94 -17.62
N ALA A 15 -18.01 -9.56 -16.91
CA ALA A 15 -17.99 -8.34 -16.10
C ALA A 15 -16.97 -8.41 -14.96
N GLY A 16 -16.87 -9.56 -14.30
CA GLY A 16 -15.91 -9.79 -13.21
C GLY A 16 -14.46 -9.78 -13.70
N THR A 17 -14.17 -10.39 -14.85
CA THR A 17 -12.83 -10.35 -15.47
C THR A 17 -12.47 -8.95 -15.91
N ALA A 18 -13.40 -8.22 -16.53
CA ALA A 18 -13.17 -6.82 -16.87
C ALA A 18 -12.93 -5.96 -15.62
N GLY A 19 -13.71 -6.19 -14.56
CA GLY A 19 -13.53 -5.54 -13.27
C GLY A 19 -12.19 -5.86 -12.60
N LEU A 20 -11.73 -7.12 -12.70
CA LEU A 20 -10.39 -7.53 -12.21
C LEU A 20 -9.29 -6.78 -12.94
N VAL A 21 -9.32 -6.76 -14.28
CA VAL A 21 -8.30 -6.06 -15.08
C VAL A 21 -8.33 -4.57 -14.80
N ALA A 22 -9.50 -3.94 -14.80
CA ALA A 22 -9.66 -2.52 -14.53
C ALA A 22 -9.18 -2.16 -13.11
N GLY A 23 -9.54 -2.96 -12.11
CA GLY A 23 -9.14 -2.77 -10.72
C GLY A 23 -7.63 -2.93 -10.52
N ALA A 24 -7.03 -3.99 -11.07
CA ALA A 24 -5.59 -4.22 -11.01
C ALA A 24 -4.81 -3.08 -11.66
N MET A 25 -5.23 -2.64 -12.84
CA MET A 25 -4.60 -1.52 -13.56
C MET A 25 -4.78 -0.19 -12.82
N SER A 26 -5.96 0.07 -12.26
CA SER A 26 -6.23 1.29 -11.48
C SER A 26 -5.36 1.35 -10.23
N MET A 27 -5.26 0.24 -9.48
CA MET A 27 -4.41 0.18 -8.30
C MET A 27 -2.92 0.30 -8.65
N ALA A 28 -2.46 -0.40 -9.70
CA ALA A 28 -1.08 -0.31 -10.18
C ALA A 28 -0.72 1.13 -10.60
N ALA A 29 -1.59 1.79 -11.36
CA ALA A 29 -1.37 3.16 -11.81
C ALA A 29 -1.37 4.16 -10.63
N GLY A 30 -2.32 4.02 -9.71
CA GLY A 30 -2.38 4.86 -8.51
C GLY A 30 -1.13 4.73 -7.65
N GLU A 31 -0.70 3.49 -7.39
CA GLU A 31 0.51 3.20 -6.63
C GLU A 31 1.77 3.71 -7.34
N TYR A 32 1.87 3.47 -8.66
CA TYR A 32 2.98 3.99 -9.47
C TYR A 32 3.11 5.50 -9.37
N VAL A 33 2.00 6.25 -9.56
CA VAL A 33 2.01 7.71 -9.51
C VAL A 33 2.38 8.21 -8.12
N SER A 34 1.79 7.63 -7.07
CA SER A 34 2.06 7.99 -5.68
C SER A 34 3.53 7.81 -5.31
N VAL A 35 4.08 6.61 -5.58
CA VAL A 35 5.48 6.29 -5.25
C VAL A 35 6.47 6.98 -6.20
N SER A 36 6.08 7.28 -7.44
CA SER A 36 6.91 8.12 -8.33
C SER A 36 7.02 9.54 -7.81
N SER A 37 5.92 10.12 -7.34
CA SER A 37 5.94 11.46 -6.74
C SER A 37 6.83 11.51 -5.50
N GLN A 38 6.79 10.47 -4.65
CA GLN A 38 7.72 10.33 -3.53
C GLN A 38 9.18 10.26 -4.01
N SER A 39 9.48 9.41 -5.01
CA SER A 39 10.83 9.29 -5.59
C SER A 39 11.34 10.61 -6.17
N ASP A 40 10.46 11.41 -6.77
CA ASP A 40 10.85 12.70 -7.34
C ASP A 40 11.14 13.73 -6.23
N THR A 41 10.39 13.69 -5.13
CA THR A 41 10.65 14.50 -3.94
C THR A 41 11.99 14.12 -3.31
N GLU A 42 12.24 12.83 -3.07
CA GLU A 42 13.51 12.32 -2.52
C GLU A 42 14.72 12.78 -3.37
N LYS A 43 14.61 12.68 -4.70
CA LYS A 43 15.67 13.15 -5.61
C LYS A 43 15.90 14.66 -5.53
N ALA A 44 14.83 15.44 -5.40
CA ALA A 44 14.92 16.89 -5.28
C ALA A 44 15.57 17.29 -3.96
N GLU A 45 15.23 16.63 -2.86
CA GLU A 45 15.83 16.84 -1.55
C GLU A 45 17.32 16.48 -1.56
N LEU A 46 17.69 15.32 -2.10
CA LEU A 46 19.10 14.92 -2.25
C LEU A 46 19.90 15.86 -3.17
N ALA A 47 19.25 16.44 -4.19
CA ALA A 47 19.93 17.42 -5.06
C ALA A 47 20.18 18.75 -4.33
N ARG A 48 19.23 19.18 -3.49
CA ARG A 48 19.38 20.36 -2.63
C ARG A 48 20.51 20.14 -1.62
N GLU A 49 20.48 19.03 -0.91
CA GLU A 49 21.48 18.62 0.06
C GLU A 49 22.91 18.61 -0.50
N ARG A 50 23.08 18.07 -1.73
CA ARG A 50 24.38 18.13 -2.42
C ARG A 50 24.86 19.56 -2.65
N ALA A 51 23.96 20.49 -2.95
CA ALA A 51 24.32 21.88 -3.19
C ALA A 51 24.70 22.60 -1.89
N GLU A 52 24.01 22.30 -0.79
CA GLU A 52 24.28 22.82 0.56
C GLU A 52 25.63 22.32 1.06
N LEU A 53 25.90 21.02 0.97
CA LEU A 53 27.21 20.42 1.30
C LEU A 53 28.40 20.99 0.52
N VAL A 54 28.19 21.49 -0.70
CA VAL A 54 29.25 22.19 -1.46
C VAL A 54 29.36 23.65 -1.04
N GLY A 55 28.28 24.24 -0.56
CA GLY A 55 28.20 25.67 -0.21
C GLY A 55 28.90 26.03 1.12
N ASP A 56 28.61 25.28 2.18
CA ASP A 56 29.13 25.55 3.54
C ASP A 56 29.24 24.27 4.38
N VAL A 57 30.35 23.57 4.23
CA VAL A 57 30.61 22.30 4.95
C VAL A 57 30.60 22.45 6.48
N ASP A 58 31.01 23.60 7.03
CA ASP A 58 31.02 23.80 8.47
C ASP A 58 29.59 23.98 9.01
N ALA A 59 28.73 24.66 8.30
CA ALA A 59 27.30 24.76 8.64
C ALA A 59 26.63 23.39 8.64
N GLU A 60 26.91 22.56 7.63
CA GLU A 60 26.36 21.21 7.52
C GLU A 60 26.86 20.27 8.64
N ILE A 61 28.11 20.40 9.09
CA ILE A 61 28.59 19.69 10.27
C ILE A 61 27.82 20.12 11.53
N ASP A 62 27.57 21.40 11.68
CA ASP A 62 26.82 21.94 12.81
C ASP A 62 25.36 21.48 12.81
N GLU A 63 24.73 21.40 11.63
CA GLU A 63 23.37 20.90 11.45
C GLU A 63 23.25 19.43 11.83
N LEU A 64 24.12 18.58 11.27
CA LEU A 64 24.16 17.16 11.62
C LEU A 64 24.42 16.95 13.12
N ALA A 65 25.34 17.72 13.71
CA ALA A 65 25.61 17.68 15.16
C ALA A 65 24.39 18.08 15.99
N ALA A 66 23.59 19.08 15.52
CA ALA A 66 22.39 19.51 16.21
C ALA A 66 21.31 18.39 16.25
N ILE A 67 21.21 17.58 15.22
CA ILE A 67 20.31 16.39 15.19
C ILE A 67 20.69 15.43 16.34
N TYR A 68 21.96 15.14 16.53
CA TYR A 68 22.41 14.26 17.62
C TYR A 68 22.22 14.90 19.02
N VAL A 69 22.41 16.20 19.13
CA VAL A 69 22.13 16.94 20.41
C VAL A 69 20.63 16.83 20.73
N ALA A 70 19.74 16.98 19.76
CA ALA A 70 18.31 16.82 19.96
C ALA A 70 17.92 15.40 20.41
N ARG A 71 18.73 14.40 20.04
CA ARG A 71 18.61 13.01 20.49
C ARG A 71 19.21 12.74 21.88
N GLY A 72 19.79 13.75 22.53
CA GLY A 72 20.35 13.66 23.90
C GLY A 72 21.86 13.41 23.98
N VAL A 73 22.58 13.51 22.87
CA VAL A 73 24.06 13.46 22.87
C VAL A 73 24.62 14.82 23.30
N ASP A 74 25.68 14.85 24.10
CA ASP A 74 26.35 16.11 24.42
C ASP A 74 26.99 16.74 23.17
N ARG A 75 27.10 18.08 23.17
CA ARG A 75 27.54 18.81 21.98
C ARG A 75 28.93 18.38 21.51
N THR A 76 29.85 18.13 22.40
CA THR A 76 31.25 17.77 22.04
C THR A 76 31.27 16.40 21.32
N THR A 77 30.53 15.44 21.85
CA THR A 77 30.38 14.11 21.23
C THR A 77 29.63 14.20 19.91
N ALA A 78 28.55 14.99 19.83
CA ALA A 78 27.77 15.19 18.62
C ALA A 78 28.61 15.78 17.48
N ASP A 79 29.43 16.81 17.76
CA ASP A 79 30.37 17.40 16.80
C ASP A 79 31.40 16.36 16.30
N ALA A 80 31.92 15.53 17.19
CA ALA A 80 32.85 14.48 16.81
C ALA A 80 32.22 13.41 15.93
N VAL A 81 30.99 13.02 16.23
CA VAL A 81 30.19 12.06 15.41
C VAL A 81 29.90 12.64 14.04
N ALA A 82 29.38 13.87 13.97
CA ALA A 82 29.05 14.53 12.71
C ALA A 82 30.27 14.61 11.78
N ARG A 83 31.41 15.06 12.28
CA ARG A 83 32.68 15.13 11.51
C ARG A 83 33.13 13.76 11.01
N GLN A 84 32.99 12.71 11.79
CA GLN A 84 33.38 11.36 11.40
C GLN A 84 32.44 10.80 10.31
N LEU A 85 31.13 11.00 10.44
CA LEU A 85 30.16 10.57 9.45
C LEU A 85 30.36 11.31 8.12
N MET A 86 30.49 12.63 8.16
CA MET A 86 30.72 13.46 6.98
C MET A 86 32.05 13.17 6.29
N SER A 87 33.08 12.82 7.04
CA SER A 87 34.37 12.43 6.43
C SER A 87 34.30 11.11 5.65
N LYS A 88 33.32 10.26 5.94
CA LYS A 88 33.08 8.99 5.26
C LYS A 88 32.17 9.15 4.03
N ASP A 89 31.00 9.71 4.23
CA ASP A 89 30.02 10.01 3.18
C ASP A 89 29.03 11.06 3.72
N ALA A 90 29.30 12.32 3.41
CA ALA A 90 28.51 13.44 3.91
C ALA A 90 27.03 13.35 3.44
N LEU A 91 26.82 13.10 2.14
CA LEU A 91 25.47 13.01 1.59
C LEU A 91 24.67 11.85 2.19
N ALA A 92 25.31 10.70 2.39
CA ALA A 92 24.61 9.56 3.00
C ALA A 92 24.27 9.82 4.48
N ALA A 93 25.12 10.55 5.22
CA ALA A 93 24.88 10.92 6.60
C ALA A 93 23.64 11.84 6.72
N HIS A 94 23.57 12.90 5.93
CA HIS A 94 22.43 13.82 5.92
C HIS A 94 21.18 13.14 5.39
N ALA A 95 21.27 12.41 4.26
CA ALA A 95 20.13 11.65 3.71
C ALA A 95 19.50 10.74 4.77
N HIS A 96 20.31 10.08 5.59
CA HIS A 96 19.82 9.16 6.61
C HIS A 96 19.26 9.88 7.85
N ASP A 97 20.04 10.82 8.42
CA ASP A 97 19.74 11.39 9.75
C ASP A 97 18.84 12.62 9.69
N GLU A 98 18.86 13.39 8.61
CA GLU A 98 18.04 14.57 8.38
C GLU A 98 16.80 14.25 7.53
N LEU A 99 17.00 13.67 6.33
CA LEU A 99 15.92 13.42 5.38
C LEU A 99 15.19 12.08 5.62
N GLY A 100 15.73 11.20 6.46
CA GLY A 100 15.16 9.87 6.71
C GLY A 100 15.21 8.93 5.49
N ILE A 101 16.05 9.22 4.50
CA ILE A 101 16.24 8.43 3.28
C ILE A 101 17.31 7.38 3.52
N SER A 102 16.96 6.12 3.36
CA SER A 102 17.86 4.98 3.48
C SER A 102 17.59 3.97 2.37
N ASP A 103 18.48 3.01 2.16
CA ASP A 103 18.28 1.91 1.20
C ASP A 103 16.97 1.13 1.41
N MET A 104 16.46 1.12 2.64
CA MET A 104 15.21 0.46 3.00
C MET A 104 13.97 1.31 2.72
N THR A 105 14.10 2.64 2.74
CA THR A 105 12.99 3.58 2.58
C THR A 105 12.89 4.19 1.19
N VAL A 106 13.92 4.02 0.35
CA VAL A 106 13.95 4.51 -1.03
C VAL A 106 12.71 4.07 -1.82
N ALA A 107 12.05 5.03 -2.44
CA ALA A 107 10.83 4.81 -3.21
C ALA A 107 11.10 3.97 -4.48
N ARG A 108 10.31 2.89 -4.68
CA ARG A 108 10.44 1.94 -5.80
C ARG A 108 9.13 1.81 -6.57
N PRO A 109 8.80 2.76 -7.46
CA PRO A 109 7.48 2.88 -8.10
C PRO A 109 7.04 1.63 -8.86
N ILE A 110 7.93 1.04 -9.67
CA ILE A 110 7.60 -0.15 -10.47
C ILE A 110 7.31 -1.36 -9.57
N GLN A 111 8.13 -1.57 -8.53
CA GLN A 111 7.92 -2.65 -7.59
C GLN A 111 6.58 -2.48 -6.84
N ALA A 112 6.29 -1.28 -6.38
CA ALA A 112 5.04 -0.95 -5.69
C ALA A 112 3.82 -1.22 -6.60
N ALA A 113 3.84 -0.74 -7.84
CA ALA A 113 2.78 -0.94 -8.81
C ALA A 113 2.52 -2.42 -9.13
N LEU A 114 3.58 -3.19 -9.39
CA LEU A 114 3.47 -4.62 -9.68
C LEU A 114 2.96 -5.41 -8.47
N THR A 115 3.43 -5.08 -7.27
CA THR A 115 2.97 -5.72 -6.03
C THR A 115 1.49 -5.42 -5.77
N SER A 116 1.07 -4.18 -6.00
CA SER A 116 -0.33 -3.75 -5.86
C SER A 116 -1.25 -4.48 -6.83
N ALA A 117 -0.89 -4.55 -8.12
CA ALA A 117 -1.64 -5.29 -9.12
C ALA A 117 -1.73 -6.80 -8.81
N ALA A 118 -0.61 -7.41 -8.42
CA ALA A 118 -0.56 -8.83 -8.08
C ALA A 118 -1.41 -9.16 -6.86
N THR A 119 -1.33 -8.34 -5.81
CA THR A 119 -2.11 -8.51 -4.57
C THR A 119 -3.61 -8.38 -4.83
N PHE A 120 -4.01 -7.35 -5.61
CA PHE A 120 -5.41 -7.19 -6.03
C PHE A 120 -5.90 -8.40 -6.83
N SER A 121 -5.13 -8.84 -7.82
CA SER A 121 -5.48 -9.98 -8.67
C SER A 121 -5.62 -11.26 -7.85
N ALA A 122 -4.70 -11.53 -6.93
CA ALA A 122 -4.77 -12.68 -6.04
C ALA A 122 -6.03 -12.66 -5.15
N GLY A 123 -6.43 -11.48 -4.66
CA GLY A 123 -7.65 -11.31 -3.89
C GLY A 123 -8.93 -11.52 -4.72
N ALA A 124 -8.91 -11.13 -6.00
CA ALA A 124 -10.09 -11.19 -6.86
C ALA A 124 -10.30 -12.54 -7.57
N VAL A 125 -9.26 -13.38 -7.66
CA VAL A 125 -9.34 -14.70 -8.32
C VAL A 125 -10.33 -15.63 -7.62
N LEU A 126 -10.35 -15.66 -6.29
CA LEU A 126 -11.24 -16.54 -5.54
C LEU A 126 -12.73 -16.24 -5.81
N PRO A 127 -13.22 -15.00 -5.68
CA PRO A 127 -14.58 -14.63 -6.06
C PRO A 127 -14.91 -15.05 -7.49
N LEU A 128 -14.06 -14.74 -8.45
CA LEU A 128 -14.28 -15.11 -9.84
C LEU A 128 -14.35 -16.63 -10.07
N ALA A 129 -13.51 -17.39 -9.39
CA ALA A 129 -13.54 -18.85 -9.47
C ALA A 129 -14.85 -19.42 -8.92
N LEU A 130 -15.38 -18.85 -7.85
CA LEU A 130 -16.64 -19.31 -7.25
C LEU A 130 -17.85 -19.15 -8.19
N VAL A 131 -17.85 -18.15 -9.07
CA VAL A 131 -18.91 -17.97 -10.07
C VAL A 131 -19.04 -19.20 -10.99
N VAL A 132 -17.93 -19.90 -11.26
CA VAL A 132 -17.91 -21.08 -12.13
C VAL A 132 -18.52 -22.31 -11.44
N PHE A 133 -18.31 -22.44 -10.12
CA PHE A 133 -18.63 -23.66 -9.38
C PHE A 133 -19.90 -23.56 -8.54
N ALA A 134 -20.34 -22.36 -8.20
CA ALA A 134 -21.49 -22.18 -7.31
C ALA A 134 -22.82 -22.34 -8.04
N PRO A 135 -23.82 -23.03 -7.44
CA PRO A 135 -25.18 -23.09 -7.97
C PRO A 135 -25.79 -21.69 -8.08
N ALA A 136 -26.43 -21.38 -9.22
CA ALA A 136 -26.96 -20.03 -9.51
C ALA A 136 -27.88 -19.47 -8.40
N GLY A 137 -28.73 -20.30 -7.81
CA GLY A 137 -29.65 -19.87 -6.74
C GLY A 137 -28.98 -19.54 -5.39
N LEU A 138 -27.74 -19.97 -5.17
CA LEU A 138 -26.99 -19.77 -3.93
C LEU A 138 -25.73 -18.91 -4.13
N LEU A 139 -25.45 -18.49 -5.36
CA LEU A 139 -24.22 -17.80 -5.75
C LEU A 139 -23.91 -16.60 -4.82
N ILE A 140 -24.87 -15.70 -4.61
CA ILE A 140 -24.67 -14.49 -3.79
C ILE A 140 -24.30 -14.85 -2.35
N VAL A 141 -24.97 -15.87 -1.77
CA VAL A 141 -24.72 -16.27 -0.38
C VAL A 141 -23.36 -16.94 -0.24
N ILE A 142 -23.04 -17.86 -1.16
CA ILE A 142 -21.74 -18.56 -1.17
C ILE A 142 -20.62 -17.55 -1.37
N GLU A 143 -20.76 -16.61 -2.30
CA GLU A 143 -19.81 -15.56 -2.60
C GLU A 143 -19.53 -14.67 -1.37
N ALA A 144 -20.60 -14.22 -0.70
CA ALA A 144 -20.49 -13.39 0.49
C ALA A 144 -19.76 -14.12 1.64
N ILE A 145 -20.15 -15.36 1.92
CA ILE A 145 -19.54 -16.16 2.98
C ILE A 145 -18.07 -16.46 2.67
N ALA A 146 -17.79 -16.95 1.46
CA ALA A 146 -16.43 -17.29 1.04
C ALA A 146 -15.50 -16.08 1.03
N SER A 147 -15.98 -14.94 0.55
CA SER A 147 -15.22 -13.68 0.57
C SER A 147 -14.89 -13.23 1.99
N LEU A 148 -15.84 -13.31 2.94
CA LEU A 148 -15.58 -12.98 4.35
C LEU A 148 -14.58 -13.93 5.00
N LEU A 149 -14.69 -15.23 4.74
CA LEU A 149 -13.73 -16.22 5.24
C LEU A 149 -12.33 -15.99 4.67
N PHE A 150 -12.24 -15.66 3.39
CA PHE A 150 -10.98 -15.36 2.73
C PHE A 150 -10.33 -14.07 3.26
N LEU A 151 -11.13 -13.03 3.48
CA LEU A 151 -10.66 -11.79 4.11
C LEU A 151 -10.16 -12.03 5.54
N ALA A 152 -10.87 -12.86 6.31
CA ALA A 152 -10.43 -13.25 7.65
C ALA A 152 -9.09 -13.99 7.59
N LEU A 153 -8.94 -14.93 6.64
CA LEU A 153 -7.68 -15.65 6.43
C LEU A 153 -6.54 -14.70 6.04
N LEU A 154 -6.77 -13.80 5.07
CA LEU A 154 -5.77 -12.81 4.66
C LEU A 154 -5.36 -11.89 5.81
N GLY A 155 -6.32 -11.44 6.61
CA GLY A 155 -6.07 -10.64 7.81
C GLY A 155 -5.22 -11.38 8.84
N ALA A 156 -5.49 -12.68 9.04
CA ALA A 156 -4.74 -13.52 9.96
C ALA A 156 -3.32 -13.80 9.46
N VAL A 157 -3.15 -14.11 8.17
CA VAL A 157 -1.84 -14.35 7.55
C VAL A 157 -1.01 -13.08 7.58
N GLY A 158 -1.57 -11.93 7.14
CA GLY A 158 -0.88 -10.65 7.15
C GLY A 158 -0.42 -10.23 8.56
N ALA A 159 -1.25 -10.47 9.58
CA ALA A 159 -0.86 -10.19 10.96
C ALA A 159 0.29 -11.09 11.44
N ARG A 160 0.25 -12.38 11.10
CA ARG A 160 1.34 -13.31 11.47
C ARG A 160 2.67 -12.94 10.82
N THR A 161 2.65 -12.58 9.55
CA THR A 161 3.87 -12.17 8.84
C THR A 161 4.41 -10.83 9.33
N GLY A 162 3.53 -9.91 9.72
CA GLY A 162 3.88 -8.60 10.27
C GLY A 162 4.13 -8.57 11.79
N GLY A 163 4.00 -9.71 12.51
CA GLY A 163 4.19 -9.75 13.96
C GLY A 163 3.09 -9.03 14.78
N ALA A 164 1.95 -8.73 14.16
CA ALA A 164 0.84 -8.01 14.80
C ALA A 164 -0.16 -8.96 15.49
N PRO A 165 -0.99 -8.46 16.44
CA PRO A 165 -2.06 -9.26 17.05
C PRO A 165 -3.07 -9.75 16.01
N VAL A 166 -3.09 -11.08 15.79
CA VAL A 166 -3.86 -11.74 14.71
C VAL A 166 -5.35 -11.38 14.77
N TRP A 167 -5.97 -11.46 15.96
CA TRP A 167 -7.42 -11.24 16.11
C TRP A 167 -7.83 -9.80 15.74
N VAL A 168 -7.01 -8.79 16.09
CA VAL A 168 -7.29 -7.37 15.77
C VAL A 168 -7.26 -7.14 14.26
N ALA A 169 -6.23 -7.65 13.60
CA ALA A 169 -6.08 -7.50 12.15
C ALA A 169 -7.20 -8.26 11.40
N THR A 170 -7.51 -9.49 11.84
CA THR A 170 -8.58 -10.30 11.25
C THR A 170 -9.92 -9.59 11.34
N ILE A 171 -10.31 -9.10 12.53
CA ILE A 171 -11.58 -8.38 12.70
C ILE A 171 -11.59 -7.12 11.84
N ARG A 172 -10.52 -6.35 11.83
CA ARG A 172 -10.44 -5.12 11.04
C ARG A 172 -10.63 -5.38 9.55
N VAL A 173 -9.91 -6.34 8.98
CA VAL A 173 -10.01 -6.66 7.54
C VAL A 173 -11.40 -7.20 7.19
N THR A 174 -11.94 -8.11 8.01
CA THR A 174 -13.26 -8.69 7.78
C THR A 174 -14.37 -7.65 7.91
N PHE A 175 -14.31 -6.78 8.92
CA PHE A 175 -15.29 -5.71 9.12
C PHE A 175 -15.35 -4.73 7.93
N TRP A 176 -14.19 -4.20 7.51
CA TRP A 176 -14.16 -3.29 6.38
C TRP A 176 -14.56 -3.95 5.06
N GLY A 177 -14.21 -5.22 4.87
CA GLY A 177 -14.67 -5.98 3.72
C GLY A 177 -16.18 -6.22 3.73
N ALA A 178 -16.75 -6.58 4.88
CA ALA A 178 -18.19 -6.73 5.02
C ALA A 178 -18.94 -5.41 4.76
N LEU A 179 -18.43 -4.29 5.27
CA LEU A 179 -18.98 -2.97 5.02
C LEU A 179 -18.94 -2.60 3.54
N ALA A 180 -17.82 -2.82 2.87
CA ALA A 180 -17.68 -2.58 1.43
C ALA A 180 -18.68 -3.40 0.61
N MET A 181 -18.84 -4.69 0.93
CA MET A 181 -19.83 -5.56 0.26
C MET A 181 -21.26 -5.07 0.51
N ALA A 182 -21.59 -4.67 1.74
CA ALA A 182 -22.92 -4.16 2.06
C ALA A 182 -23.25 -2.86 1.32
N LEU A 183 -22.28 -1.93 1.24
CA LEU A 183 -22.43 -0.67 0.50
C LEU A 183 -22.59 -0.95 -1.01
N THR A 184 -21.76 -1.82 -1.58
CA THR A 184 -21.85 -2.18 -3.00
C THR A 184 -23.20 -2.85 -3.33
N ALA A 185 -23.65 -3.77 -2.48
CA ALA A 185 -24.96 -4.41 -2.63
C ALA A 185 -26.11 -3.39 -2.50
N GLY A 186 -25.99 -2.42 -1.59
CA GLY A 186 -26.96 -1.33 -1.43
C GLY A 186 -27.05 -0.46 -2.68
N ILE A 187 -25.91 -0.01 -3.21
CA ILE A 187 -25.83 0.78 -4.45
C ILE A 187 -26.38 -0.03 -5.63
N GLY A 188 -26.00 -1.30 -5.75
CA GLY A 188 -26.49 -2.17 -6.81
C GLY A 188 -28.02 -2.33 -6.79
N ARG A 189 -28.63 -2.37 -5.59
CA ARG A 189 -30.10 -2.40 -5.47
C ARG A 189 -30.73 -1.07 -5.88
N LEU A 190 -30.14 0.06 -5.50
CA LEU A 190 -30.67 1.39 -5.83
C LEU A 190 -30.61 1.64 -7.35
N VAL A 191 -29.48 1.33 -7.99
CA VAL A 191 -29.29 1.50 -9.44
C VAL A 191 -30.10 0.47 -10.22
N GLY A 192 -30.12 -0.79 -9.81
CA GLY A 192 -30.83 -1.87 -10.48
C GLY A 192 -32.37 -1.78 -10.35
N THR A 193 -32.90 -0.93 -9.48
CA THR A 193 -34.35 -0.61 -9.43
C THR A 193 -34.72 0.62 -10.24
N ALA A 194 -33.74 1.39 -10.70
CA ALA A 194 -33.95 2.62 -11.48
C ALA A 194 -33.85 2.38 -13.00
N VAL A 195 -33.47 1.17 -13.42
CA VAL A 195 -33.39 0.68 -14.80
C VAL A 195 -34.38 -0.47 -14.98
#